data_fd1304618f7fedb8f958ceb165782fd7
#
_entry.id   fd1304618f7fedb8f958ceb165782fd7
#
_cell.length_a   1.000
_cell.length_b   1.000
_cell.length_c   1.000
_cell.angle_alpha   90.00
_cell.angle_beta   90.00
_cell.angle_gamma   90.00
#
_symmetry.space_group_name_H-M   'P 1'
#
loop_
_entity.id
_entity.type
_entity.pdbx_description
1 polymer ?
#
loop_
_entity_poly.entity_id
_entity_poly.type
_entity_poly.pdbx_seq_one_letter_code
_entity_poly.pdbx_strand_id
1 'polypeptide(L)'
;AAKIDALSDDAALATAFPLPYFTSEIDHTRLITLETYKKLLPSASDDAASAVVDSLDASLTKLFVGPCATITRLHQDAGDAHAWLGQAVGRKLFVCFPPDDAAALFPIDGEVETVQSAIDPLAPPEALRKQRRAYFEDARPVVFVVHPGEVVLCPRGWWHYAVALDHS
;
A
#
# COMPACT_ATOMS: atom_id res chain seq x y z
N ALA A 1 -15.15 -15.40 10.00
CA ALA A 1 -14.17 -15.49 8.91
C ALA A 1 -14.81 -16.29 7.78
N ALA A 2 -15.36 -15.61 6.75
CA ALA A 2 -15.78 -16.28 5.52
C ALA A 2 -14.52 -16.84 4.87
N LYS A 3 -14.57 -18.10 4.49
CA LYS A 3 -13.46 -18.81 3.86
C LYS A 3 -13.05 -18.07 2.58
N ILE A 4 -11.85 -17.56 2.58
CA ILE A 4 -11.16 -17.03 1.39
C ILE A 4 -10.89 -18.14 0.35
N ASP A 5 -11.07 -19.41 0.73
CA ASP A 5 -10.92 -20.58 -0.16
C ASP A 5 -11.77 -20.52 -1.46
N ALA A 6 -12.83 -19.69 -1.47
CA ALA A 6 -13.64 -19.47 -2.68
C ALA A 6 -13.03 -18.48 -3.68
N LEU A 7 -11.96 -17.78 -3.28
CA LEU A 7 -11.22 -16.81 -4.12
C LEU A 7 -9.97 -17.41 -4.77
N SER A 8 -9.74 -18.72 -4.59
CA SER A 8 -8.63 -19.44 -5.23
C SER A 8 -8.88 -19.79 -6.71
N ASP A 9 -10.03 -19.41 -7.25
CA ASP A 9 -10.29 -19.51 -8.68
C ASP A 9 -9.79 -18.24 -9.39
N ASP A 10 -8.59 -18.31 -9.92
CA ASP A 10 -7.93 -17.20 -10.63
C ASP A 10 -8.81 -16.62 -11.75
N ALA A 11 -9.64 -17.44 -12.38
CA ALA A 11 -10.57 -17.01 -13.42
C ALA A 11 -11.73 -16.18 -12.86
N ALA A 12 -12.24 -16.52 -11.68
CA ALA A 12 -13.29 -15.75 -11.02
C ALA A 12 -12.76 -14.42 -10.49
N LEU A 13 -11.53 -14.40 -9.95
CA LEU A 13 -10.85 -13.18 -9.54
C LEU A 13 -10.58 -12.24 -10.73
N ALA A 14 -10.06 -12.76 -11.83
CA ALA A 14 -9.79 -11.98 -13.03
C ALA A 14 -11.07 -11.38 -13.66
N THR A 15 -12.21 -12.06 -13.50
CA THR A 15 -13.52 -11.57 -13.98
C THR A 15 -14.12 -10.53 -13.03
N ALA A 16 -14.02 -10.75 -11.71
CA ALA A 16 -14.55 -9.84 -10.70
C ALA A 16 -13.72 -8.56 -10.56
N PHE A 17 -12.42 -8.65 -10.80
CA PHE A 17 -11.46 -7.55 -10.69
C PHE A 17 -10.63 -7.45 -11.97
N PRO A 18 -11.22 -6.92 -13.06
CA PRO A 18 -10.44 -6.71 -14.28
C PRO A 18 -9.26 -5.80 -13.94
N LEU A 19 -8.06 -6.33 -14.15
CA LEU A 19 -6.84 -5.58 -13.89
C LEU A 19 -6.85 -4.26 -14.65
N PRO A 20 -6.52 -3.12 -14.01
CA PRO A 20 -6.42 -1.84 -14.69
C PRO A 20 -5.43 -1.93 -15.86
N TYR A 21 -5.64 -1.12 -16.89
CA TYR A 21 -4.82 -1.11 -18.13
C TYR A 21 -3.31 -1.08 -17.87
N PHE A 22 -2.87 -0.34 -16.85
CA PHE A 22 -1.43 -0.26 -16.51
C PHE A 22 -0.88 -1.49 -15.79
N THR A 23 -1.70 -2.47 -15.37
CA THR A 23 -1.16 -3.75 -14.89
C THR A 23 -0.61 -4.61 -16.01
N SER A 24 -0.99 -4.38 -17.27
CA SER A 24 -0.30 -4.96 -18.41
C SER A 24 1.14 -4.46 -18.54
N GLU A 25 1.44 -3.27 -18.01
CA GLU A 25 2.79 -2.71 -17.96
C GLU A 25 3.60 -3.23 -16.75
N ILE A 26 2.96 -3.86 -15.78
CA ILE A 26 3.65 -4.59 -14.70
C ILE A 26 4.46 -5.76 -15.25
N ASP A 27 4.07 -6.33 -16.37
CA ASP A 27 4.91 -7.31 -17.07
C ASP A 27 6.27 -6.73 -17.44
N HIS A 28 6.36 -5.43 -17.75
CA HIS A 28 7.63 -4.76 -17.94
C HIS A 28 8.42 -4.65 -16.63
N THR A 29 7.77 -4.39 -15.51
CA THR A 29 8.42 -4.39 -14.20
C THR A 29 8.94 -5.76 -13.85
N ARG A 30 8.17 -6.82 -14.13
CA ARG A 30 8.59 -8.21 -13.97
C ARG A 30 9.82 -8.53 -14.83
N LEU A 31 9.83 -8.13 -16.09
CA LEU A 31 10.99 -8.29 -16.98
C LEU A 31 12.22 -7.55 -16.48
N ILE A 32 12.08 -6.30 -16.06
CA ILE A 32 13.17 -5.49 -15.49
C ILE A 32 13.71 -6.15 -14.21
N THR A 33 12.83 -6.66 -13.35
CA THR A 33 13.21 -7.35 -12.12
C THR A 33 13.95 -8.64 -12.44
N LEU A 34 13.50 -9.41 -13.41
CA LEU A 34 14.14 -10.64 -13.87
C LEU A 34 15.53 -10.36 -14.45
N GLU A 35 15.66 -9.36 -15.31
CA GLU A 35 16.95 -8.94 -15.87
C GLU A 35 17.92 -8.45 -14.79
N THR A 36 17.42 -7.72 -13.80
CA THR A 36 18.22 -7.24 -12.67
C THR A 36 18.70 -8.40 -11.81
N TYR A 37 17.80 -9.35 -11.51
CA TYR A 37 18.16 -10.55 -10.77
C TYR A 37 19.25 -11.37 -11.48
N LYS A 38 19.12 -11.57 -12.79
CA LYS A 38 20.15 -12.27 -13.61
C LYS A 38 21.49 -11.55 -13.63
N LYS A 39 21.51 -10.21 -13.63
CA LYS A 39 22.75 -9.43 -13.51
C LYS A 39 23.43 -9.60 -12.16
N LEU A 40 22.65 -9.69 -11.08
CA LEU A 40 23.16 -9.87 -9.72
C LEU A 40 23.61 -11.32 -9.46
N LEU A 41 22.96 -12.30 -10.07
CA LEU A 41 23.23 -13.72 -9.93
C LEU A 41 23.39 -14.40 -11.31
N PRO A 42 24.48 -14.16 -12.02
CA PRO A 42 24.66 -14.64 -13.40
C PRO A 42 24.69 -16.16 -13.53
N SER A 43 24.91 -16.90 -12.43
CA SER A 43 24.91 -18.37 -12.39
C SER A 43 23.53 -18.99 -12.19
N ALA A 44 22.49 -18.17 -11.92
CA ALA A 44 21.12 -18.68 -11.77
C ALA A 44 20.55 -19.09 -13.13
N SER A 45 19.90 -20.25 -13.17
CA SER A 45 19.14 -20.65 -14.36
C SER A 45 17.94 -19.73 -14.57
N ASP A 46 17.42 -19.67 -15.81
CA ASP A 46 16.26 -18.87 -16.15
C ASP A 46 15.04 -19.30 -15.35
N ASP A 47 14.86 -20.60 -15.11
CA ASP A 47 13.74 -21.13 -14.30
C ASP A 47 13.87 -20.73 -12.84
N ALA A 48 15.06 -20.77 -12.25
CA ALA A 48 15.27 -20.34 -10.87
C ALA A 48 15.03 -18.83 -10.70
N ALA A 49 15.51 -18.03 -11.65
CA ALA A 49 15.29 -16.59 -11.65
C ALA A 49 13.79 -16.25 -11.78
N SER A 50 13.08 -16.94 -12.68
CA SER A 50 11.62 -16.76 -12.86
C SER A 50 10.87 -17.14 -11.59
N ALA A 51 11.19 -18.27 -10.97
CA ALA A 51 10.53 -18.72 -9.74
C ALA A 51 10.68 -17.73 -8.58
N VAL A 52 11.87 -17.08 -8.45
CA VAL A 52 12.10 -16.05 -7.44
C VAL A 52 11.26 -14.81 -7.73
N VAL A 53 11.22 -14.36 -8.99
CA VAL A 53 10.41 -13.19 -9.39
C VAL A 53 8.91 -13.46 -9.18
N ASP A 54 8.42 -14.64 -9.52
CA ASP A 54 7.03 -15.06 -9.30
C ASP A 54 6.68 -15.11 -7.80
N SER A 55 7.60 -15.60 -6.97
CA SER A 55 7.44 -15.61 -5.51
C SER A 55 7.39 -14.21 -4.92
N LEU A 56 8.23 -13.29 -5.40
CA LEU A 56 8.22 -11.88 -4.98
C LEU A 56 6.90 -11.20 -5.39
N ASP A 57 6.47 -11.39 -6.63
CA ASP A 57 5.23 -10.81 -7.13
C ASP A 57 4.03 -11.29 -6.32
N ALA A 58 3.91 -12.59 -6.07
CA ALA A 58 2.86 -13.16 -5.23
C ALA A 58 2.91 -12.63 -3.78
N SER A 59 4.09 -12.37 -3.22
CA SER A 59 4.23 -11.85 -1.86
C SER A 59 3.89 -10.36 -1.75
N LEU A 60 4.07 -9.59 -2.83
CA LEU A 60 3.83 -8.15 -2.86
C LEU A 60 2.38 -7.80 -3.23
N THR A 61 1.67 -8.70 -3.91
CA THR A 61 0.25 -8.51 -4.24
C THR A 61 -0.63 -8.84 -3.04
N LYS A 62 -1.43 -7.88 -2.58
CA LYS A 62 -2.31 -8.01 -1.41
C LYS A 62 -3.73 -7.62 -1.75
N LEU A 63 -4.69 -8.40 -1.24
CA LEU A 63 -6.11 -8.06 -1.28
C LEU A 63 -6.56 -7.56 0.10
N PHE A 64 -7.13 -6.37 0.13
CA PHE A 64 -7.69 -5.77 1.33
C PHE A 64 -9.21 -5.84 1.29
N VAL A 65 -9.81 -6.58 2.23
CA VAL A 65 -11.27 -6.72 2.36
C VAL A 65 -11.67 -6.33 3.78
N GLY A 66 -12.63 -5.42 3.89
CA GLY A 66 -13.08 -4.99 5.20
C GLY A 66 -14.43 -4.27 5.20
N PRO A 67 -15.09 -4.22 6.37
CA PRO A 67 -16.30 -3.42 6.54
C PRO A 67 -16.01 -1.92 6.52
N CYS A 68 -17.07 -1.13 6.40
CA CYS A 68 -17.02 0.32 6.65
C CYS A 68 -16.33 0.61 7.99
N ALA A 69 -15.56 1.70 8.05
CA ALA A 69 -14.74 2.15 9.16
C ALA A 69 -13.50 1.28 9.46
N THR A 70 -13.16 0.31 8.62
CA THR A 70 -11.84 -0.36 8.71
C THR A 70 -10.74 0.65 8.44
N ILE A 71 -9.72 0.66 9.31
CA ILE A 71 -8.62 1.62 9.30
C ILE A 71 -7.30 0.93 8.99
N THR A 72 -6.54 1.49 8.07
CA THR A 72 -5.10 1.27 7.94
C THR A 72 -4.39 2.44 8.59
N ARG A 73 -3.64 2.18 9.67
CA ARG A 73 -2.95 3.24 10.43
C ARG A 73 -1.90 3.94 9.59
N LEU A 74 -1.59 5.18 9.97
CA LEU A 74 -0.57 5.98 9.32
C LEU A 74 0.80 5.31 9.39
N HIS A 75 1.37 5.02 8.23
CA HIS A 75 2.64 4.32 8.09
C HIS A 75 3.34 4.65 6.77
N GLN A 76 4.60 4.25 6.67
CA GLN A 76 5.35 4.14 5.41
C GLN A 76 5.50 2.66 5.06
N ASP A 77 5.44 2.32 3.78
CA ASP A 77 5.73 0.97 3.33
C ASP A 77 7.21 0.62 3.48
N ALA A 78 7.47 -0.66 3.70
CA ALA A 78 8.80 -1.20 3.83
C ALA A 78 9.57 -1.22 2.50
N GLY A 79 10.90 -1.39 2.60
CA GLY A 79 11.74 -1.72 1.46
C GLY A 79 11.96 -0.59 0.47
N ASP A 80 11.68 0.66 0.85
CA ASP A 80 11.86 1.84 -0.03
C ASP A 80 11.08 1.69 -1.37
N ALA A 81 9.95 0.99 -1.33
CA ALA A 81 9.14 0.66 -2.49
C ALA A 81 8.09 1.74 -2.82
N HIS A 82 7.72 1.83 -4.09
CA HIS A 82 6.48 2.48 -4.48
C HIS A 82 5.34 1.47 -4.33
N ALA A 83 4.19 1.93 -3.84
CA ALA A 83 2.99 1.11 -3.78
C ALA A 83 1.88 1.71 -4.65
N TRP A 84 1.01 0.85 -5.14
CA TRP A 84 -0.23 1.28 -5.78
C TRP A 84 -1.39 0.47 -5.22
N LEU A 85 -2.55 1.09 -5.12
CA LEU A 85 -3.77 0.46 -4.63
C LEU A 85 -4.90 0.73 -5.60
N GLY A 86 -5.44 -0.32 -6.20
CA GLY A 86 -6.66 -0.26 -7.02
C GLY A 86 -7.90 -0.46 -6.14
N GLN A 87 -8.84 0.47 -6.18
CA GLN A 87 -10.09 0.37 -5.46
C GLN A 87 -11.13 -0.35 -6.31
N ALA A 88 -11.50 -1.56 -5.92
CA ALA A 88 -12.44 -2.39 -6.68
C ALA A 88 -13.89 -2.13 -6.27
N VAL A 89 -14.17 -2.10 -4.97
CA VAL A 89 -15.51 -1.96 -4.40
C VAL A 89 -15.47 -1.00 -3.21
N GLY A 90 -16.52 -0.19 -3.04
CA GLY A 90 -16.59 0.80 -1.98
C GLY A 90 -15.65 1.97 -2.17
N ARG A 91 -15.65 2.90 -1.23
CA ARG A 91 -14.80 4.10 -1.24
C ARG A 91 -13.85 4.07 -0.05
N LYS A 92 -12.67 4.64 -0.23
CA LYS A 92 -11.71 4.85 0.86
C LYS A 92 -11.29 6.31 0.93
N LEU A 93 -11.22 6.86 2.12
CA LEU A 93 -10.57 8.13 2.40
C LEU A 93 -9.09 7.87 2.65
N PHE A 94 -8.24 8.61 1.97
CA PHE A 94 -6.79 8.63 2.20
C PHE A 94 -6.36 9.95 2.80
N VAL A 95 -5.40 9.87 3.72
CA VAL A 95 -4.65 11.01 4.25
C VAL A 95 -3.17 10.68 4.06
N CYS A 96 -2.51 11.41 3.18
CA CYS A 96 -1.12 11.17 2.82
C CYS A 96 -0.24 12.37 3.23
N PHE A 97 1.03 12.10 3.53
CA PHE A 97 2.00 13.14 3.88
C PHE A 97 3.32 12.87 3.14
N PRO A 98 4.03 13.93 2.72
CA PRO A 98 5.33 13.79 2.11
C PRO A 98 6.38 13.24 3.09
N PRO A 99 7.47 12.65 2.58
CA PRO A 99 8.56 12.11 3.41
C PRO A 99 9.16 13.14 4.39
N ASP A 100 9.23 14.39 3.97
CA ASP A 100 9.80 15.48 4.76
C ASP A 100 9.01 15.82 6.04
N ASP A 101 7.76 15.37 6.13
CA ASP A 101 6.92 15.57 7.31
C ASP A 101 7.20 14.55 8.43
N ALA A 102 8.13 13.61 8.24
CA ALA A 102 8.38 12.50 9.17
C ALA A 102 8.52 12.94 10.63
N ALA A 103 9.27 14.02 10.89
CA ALA A 103 9.44 14.53 12.27
C ALA A 103 8.13 14.97 12.91
N ALA A 104 7.22 15.55 12.12
CA ALA A 104 5.89 15.98 12.57
C ALA A 104 4.90 14.82 12.76
N LEU A 105 5.19 13.64 12.18
CA LEU A 105 4.36 12.46 12.24
C LEU A 105 4.74 11.50 13.37
N PHE A 106 5.79 11.81 14.13
CA PHE A 106 6.20 11.02 15.30
C PHE A 106 6.36 9.54 15.00
N PRO A 107 7.35 9.14 14.20
CA PRO A 107 7.63 7.74 13.91
C PRO A 107 7.78 6.90 15.18
N ILE A 108 7.24 5.70 15.16
CA ILE A 108 7.41 4.72 16.23
C ILE A 108 8.45 3.72 15.76
N ASP A 109 9.54 3.58 16.49
CA ASP A 109 10.51 2.52 16.26
C ASP A 109 9.85 1.17 16.52
N GLY A 110 9.90 0.29 15.55
CA GLY A 110 9.31 -1.04 15.60
C GLY A 110 10.17 -2.08 14.89
N GLU A 111 10.00 -3.33 15.26
CA GLU A 111 10.66 -4.49 14.64
C GLU A 111 10.00 -4.92 13.33
N VAL A 112 9.09 -4.12 12.79
CA VAL A 112 8.24 -4.52 11.67
C VAL A 112 8.72 -3.88 10.38
N GLU A 113 8.43 -4.52 9.29
CA GLU A 113 8.75 -4.10 7.91
C GLU A 113 8.25 -2.70 7.53
N THR A 114 7.29 -2.13 8.26
CA THR A 114 6.72 -0.78 8.03
C THR A 114 7.04 0.16 9.18
N VAL A 115 7.33 1.43 8.87
CA VAL A 115 7.46 2.47 9.89
C VAL A 115 6.09 3.02 10.23
N GLN A 116 5.67 2.86 11.47
CA GLN A 116 4.37 3.34 11.96
C GLN A 116 4.47 4.76 12.51
N SER A 117 3.36 5.51 12.50
CA SER A 117 3.23 6.82 13.15
C SER A 117 2.44 6.73 14.45
N ALA A 118 2.81 7.57 15.42
CA ALA A 118 2.01 7.77 16.63
C ALA A 118 0.79 8.68 16.41
N ILE A 119 0.60 9.21 15.20
CA ILE A 119 -0.50 10.08 14.84
C ILE A 119 -1.66 9.26 14.29
N ASP A 120 -2.87 9.55 14.78
CA ASP A 120 -4.11 9.21 14.10
C ASP A 120 -4.68 10.49 13.48
N PRO A 121 -4.65 10.65 12.15
CA PRO A 121 -5.10 11.87 11.48
C PRO A 121 -6.56 12.21 11.71
N LEU A 122 -7.38 11.22 12.09
CA LEU A 122 -8.80 11.40 12.38
C LEU A 122 -9.14 11.49 13.87
N ALA A 123 -8.12 11.46 14.75
CA ALA A 123 -8.33 11.65 16.17
C ALA A 123 -8.86 13.06 16.49
N PRO A 124 -9.60 13.24 17.60
CA PRO A 124 -10.09 14.55 17.99
C PRO A 124 -8.95 15.58 18.09
N PRO A 125 -9.10 16.74 17.45
CA PRO A 125 -8.02 17.75 17.37
C PRO A 125 -7.47 18.19 18.73
N GLU A 126 -8.30 18.23 19.75
CA GLU A 126 -7.91 18.64 21.12
C GLU A 126 -6.94 17.65 21.77
N ALA A 127 -7.15 16.34 21.54
CA ALA A 127 -6.25 15.30 22.04
C ALA A 127 -4.86 15.40 21.39
N LEU A 128 -4.83 15.67 20.10
CA LEU A 128 -3.60 15.77 19.33
C LEU A 128 -2.85 17.09 19.61
N ARG A 129 -3.54 18.24 19.65
CA ARG A 129 -2.92 19.57 19.82
C ARG A 129 -2.05 19.67 21.06
N LYS A 130 -2.49 19.10 22.17
CA LYS A 130 -1.75 19.15 23.43
C LYS A 130 -0.47 18.32 23.41
N GLN A 131 -0.48 17.19 22.71
CA GLN A 131 0.60 16.21 22.77
C GLN A 131 1.48 16.21 21.52
N ARG A 132 0.99 16.71 20.41
CA ARG A 132 1.59 16.59 19.07
C ARG A 132 1.51 17.91 18.29
N ARG A 133 2.00 18.98 18.90
CA ARG A 133 1.92 20.35 18.34
C ARG A 133 2.53 20.42 16.94
N ALA A 134 3.70 19.82 16.72
CA ALA A 134 4.39 19.83 15.43
C ALA A 134 3.53 19.26 14.31
N TYR A 135 2.67 18.28 14.59
CA TYR A 135 1.73 17.74 13.59
C TYR A 135 0.82 18.83 13.01
N PHE A 136 0.33 19.76 13.84
CA PHE A 136 -0.56 20.83 13.39
C PHE A 136 0.17 22.01 12.74
N GLU A 137 1.43 22.22 13.10
CA GLU A 137 2.22 23.37 12.62
C GLU A 137 2.98 23.03 11.34
N ASP A 138 3.48 21.82 11.20
CA ASP A 138 4.47 21.45 10.19
C ASP A 138 3.96 20.39 9.19
N ALA A 139 3.00 19.54 9.56
CA ALA A 139 2.53 18.48 8.67
C ALA A 139 1.63 19.04 7.54
N ARG A 140 1.80 18.50 6.33
CA ARG A 140 1.14 18.96 5.11
C ARG A 140 0.29 17.82 4.50
N PRO A 141 -0.88 17.50 5.08
CA PRO A 141 -1.72 16.42 4.61
C PRO A 141 -2.28 16.68 3.21
N VAL A 142 -2.25 15.65 2.38
CA VAL A 142 -3.05 15.55 1.16
C VAL A 142 -4.19 14.58 1.43
N VAL A 143 -5.44 15.06 1.31
CA VAL A 143 -6.64 14.30 1.66
C VAL A 143 -7.50 14.12 0.42
N PHE A 144 -7.90 12.88 0.14
CA PHE A 144 -8.76 12.57 -1.01
C PHE A 144 -9.57 11.29 -0.77
N VAL A 145 -10.63 11.12 -1.53
CA VAL A 145 -11.45 9.90 -1.55
C VAL A 145 -11.19 9.16 -2.85
N VAL A 146 -11.02 7.85 -2.75
CA VAL A 146 -10.83 6.94 -3.89
C VAL A 146 -12.12 6.16 -4.10
N HIS A 147 -12.60 6.16 -5.34
CA HIS A 147 -13.82 5.50 -5.77
C HIS A 147 -13.51 4.17 -6.49
N PRO A 148 -14.50 3.26 -6.62
CA PRO A 148 -14.34 2.07 -7.43
C PRO A 148 -13.84 2.39 -8.85
N GLY A 149 -12.81 1.64 -9.30
CA GLY A 149 -12.15 1.84 -10.58
C GLY A 149 -11.00 2.85 -10.57
N GLU A 150 -10.79 3.56 -9.46
CA GLU A 150 -9.65 4.48 -9.31
C GLU A 150 -8.45 3.79 -8.68
N VAL A 151 -7.27 4.38 -8.88
CA VAL A 151 -6.01 3.89 -8.36
C VAL A 151 -5.26 5.00 -7.64
N VAL A 152 -4.70 4.67 -6.50
CA VAL A 152 -3.74 5.51 -5.77
C VAL A 152 -2.34 5.01 -6.05
N LEU A 153 -1.47 5.88 -6.49
CA LEU A 153 -0.03 5.66 -6.46
C LEU A 153 0.52 6.31 -5.19
N CYS A 154 1.13 5.51 -4.33
CA CYS A 154 1.86 5.97 -3.16
C CYS A 154 3.37 5.90 -3.48
N PRO A 155 4.03 7.03 -3.72
CA PRO A 155 5.47 7.03 -3.96
C PRO A 155 6.22 6.56 -2.70
N ARG A 156 7.42 5.99 -2.90
CA ARG A 156 8.28 5.56 -1.80
C ARG A 156 8.48 6.68 -0.77
N GLY A 157 8.49 6.30 0.51
CA GLY A 157 8.70 7.23 1.61
C GLY A 157 7.50 8.12 1.94
N TRP A 158 6.40 8.05 1.18
CA TRP A 158 5.17 8.74 1.55
C TRP A 158 4.47 8.03 2.69
N TRP A 159 4.05 8.81 3.66
CA TRP A 159 3.17 8.34 4.73
C TRP A 159 1.75 8.30 4.23
N HIS A 160 1.03 7.24 4.58
CA HIS A 160 -0.36 7.11 4.20
C HIS A 160 -1.21 6.44 5.27
N TYR A 161 -2.43 6.93 5.36
CA TYR A 161 -3.50 6.46 6.23
C TYR A 161 -4.72 6.23 5.35
N ALA A 162 -5.45 5.17 5.61
CA ALA A 162 -6.69 4.92 4.87
C ALA A 162 -7.81 4.48 5.81
N VAL A 163 -9.04 4.93 5.51
CA VAL A 163 -10.25 4.45 6.15
C VAL A 163 -11.31 4.10 5.11
N ALA A 164 -11.91 2.93 5.25
CA ALA A 164 -13.01 2.49 4.42
C ALA A 164 -14.28 3.30 4.74
N LEU A 165 -14.83 4.01 3.76
CA LEU A 165 -16.09 4.74 3.90
C LEU A 165 -17.29 3.84 3.67
N ASP A 166 -17.09 2.74 2.95
CA ASP A 166 -18.08 1.70 2.65
C ASP A 166 -17.44 0.33 2.90
N HIS A 167 -18.21 -0.76 2.74
CA HIS A 167 -17.61 -2.10 2.62
C HIS A 167 -16.72 -2.14 1.37
N SER A 168 -15.53 -2.61 1.49
CA SER A 168 -14.53 -2.56 0.41
C SER A 168 -13.60 -3.77 0.46
#